data_e51cfdd558ed61451ad26fd51409e4eb
#
_entry.id   e51cfdd558ed61451ad26fd51409e4eb
#
_cell.length_a   1.000
_cell.length_b   1.000
_cell.length_c   1.000
_cell.angle_alpha   90.00
_cell.angle_beta   90.00
_cell.angle_gamma   90.00
#
_symmetry.space_group_name_H-M   'P 1'
#
loop_
_entity.id
_entity.type
_entity.pdbx_description
1 polymer ?
#
loop_
_entity_poly.entity_id
_entity_poly.type
_entity_poly.pdbx_seq_one_letter_code
_entity_poly.pdbx_strand_id
1 'polypeptide(L)'
;MKMAANILVASALAATATASEQFISTAPPPVRIPVVEFKEEPKTSWKCPDCSPNEQYVLEQLQQQTKITDRNALATIMGNIKQESLFIPNICEGGDRIPYGDCHSGGYGLIQWTSINRYNNLGRFCKNYGCDPSTLEGQTRYMINENIFQRVLHEFEGGGYTI
;
A
#
# COMPACT_ATOMS: atom_id res chain seq x y z
N MET A 1 -19.21 51.72 -51.23
CA MET A 1 -18.83 53.15 -51.23
C MET A 1 -18.20 53.51 -49.90
N LYS A 2 -17.01 54.20 -50.01
CA LYS A 2 -16.20 54.82 -48.94
C LYS A 2 -15.46 53.82 -48.02
N MET A 3 -14.18 53.51 -48.15
CA MET A 3 -12.92 54.27 -48.09
C MET A 3 -12.71 55.05 -46.83
N ALA A 4 -11.60 54.76 -46.21
CA ALA A 4 -10.55 55.52 -45.61
C ALA A 4 -10.20 54.98 -44.17
N ALA A 5 -9.04 55.04 -43.67
CA ALA A 5 -7.68 55.33 -44.07
C ALA A 5 -6.74 54.91 -42.98
N ASN A 6 -5.54 54.50 -43.35
CA ASN A 6 -4.39 54.23 -42.48
C ASN A 6 -4.00 55.41 -41.58
N ILE A 7 -3.57 55.13 -40.35
CA ILE A 7 -2.55 55.94 -39.69
C ILE A 7 -1.57 54.98 -38.99
N LEU A 8 -0.36 54.91 -39.54
CA LEU A 8 0.84 54.39 -38.86
C LEU A 8 1.33 55.47 -37.91
N VAL A 9 1.49 55.08 -36.63
CA VAL A 9 2.32 55.85 -35.71
C VAL A 9 3.46 54.95 -35.25
N ALA A 10 4.63 55.22 -35.74
CA ALA A 10 5.88 54.66 -35.28
C ALA A 10 6.33 55.43 -34.02
N SER A 11 6.38 54.78 -32.87
CA SER A 11 7.02 55.34 -31.68
C SER A 11 8.29 54.55 -31.41
N ALA A 12 9.40 55.22 -31.59
CA ALA A 12 10.73 54.75 -31.20
C ALA A 12 10.85 54.77 -29.66
N LEU A 13 11.03 53.57 -29.04
CA LEU A 13 11.45 53.50 -27.64
C LEU A 13 12.94 53.36 -27.58
N ALA A 14 13.55 54.36 -26.92
CA ALA A 14 14.97 54.37 -26.56
C ALA A 14 15.22 53.25 -25.53
N ALA A 15 16.20 52.40 -25.84
CA ALA A 15 16.69 51.41 -24.91
C ALA A 15 17.63 52.09 -23.87
N THR A 16 17.15 52.15 -22.61
CA THR A 16 18.03 52.45 -21.47
C THR A 16 18.63 51.14 -20.99
N ALA A 17 19.92 51.01 -21.21
CA ALA A 17 20.73 49.93 -20.63
C ALA A 17 20.88 50.15 -19.13
N THR A 18 20.18 49.37 -18.32
CA THR A 18 20.45 49.28 -16.89
C THR A 18 21.57 48.26 -16.66
N ALA A 19 22.69 48.74 -16.12
CA ALA A 19 23.78 47.90 -15.68
C ALA A 19 23.25 46.99 -14.55
N SER A 20 23.15 45.67 -14.81
CA SER A 20 22.89 44.69 -13.76
C SER A 20 24.20 44.47 -12.96
N GLU A 21 24.21 44.93 -11.74
CA GLU A 21 25.23 44.54 -10.75
C GLU A 21 25.13 43.02 -10.56
N GLN A 22 26.18 42.32 -10.99
CA GLN A 22 26.34 40.89 -10.68
C GLN A 22 26.71 40.76 -9.20
N PHE A 23 25.72 40.38 -8.37
CA PHE A 23 26.02 39.94 -7.03
C PHE A 23 26.82 38.64 -7.09
N ILE A 24 28.12 38.71 -6.85
CA ILE A 24 28.95 37.53 -6.65
C ILE A 24 28.54 36.94 -5.30
N SER A 25 27.77 35.86 -5.34
CA SER A 25 27.40 35.09 -4.16
C SER A 25 28.65 34.41 -3.59
N THR A 26 29.10 34.87 -2.43
CA THR A 26 30.23 34.29 -1.66
C THR A 26 29.74 33.14 -0.75
N ALA A 27 28.69 32.42 -1.15
CA ALA A 27 28.25 31.26 -0.41
C ALA A 27 29.32 30.16 -0.46
N PRO A 28 29.70 29.56 0.68
CA PRO A 28 30.65 28.46 0.69
C PRO A 28 30.10 27.29 -0.13
N PRO A 29 30.95 26.50 -0.80
CA PRO A 29 30.50 25.35 -1.58
C PRO A 29 29.70 24.38 -0.70
N PRO A 30 28.63 23.77 -1.22
CA PRO A 30 27.82 22.84 -0.46
C PRO A 30 28.69 21.69 0.04
N VAL A 31 28.70 21.49 1.36
CA VAL A 31 29.35 20.35 1.99
C VAL A 31 28.67 19.08 1.47
N ARG A 32 29.40 18.30 0.69
CA ARG A 32 28.93 16.97 0.26
C ARG A 32 28.96 16.05 1.48
N ILE A 33 27.81 15.88 2.12
CA ILE A 33 27.64 14.83 3.11
C ILE A 33 27.73 13.51 2.32
N PRO A 34 28.64 12.58 2.69
CA PRO A 34 28.66 11.27 2.03
C PRO A 34 27.29 10.62 2.24
N VAL A 35 26.61 10.33 1.14
CA VAL A 35 25.40 9.52 1.17
C VAL A 35 25.86 8.13 1.59
N VAL A 36 25.61 7.77 2.85
CA VAL A 36 25.79 6.41 3.31
C VAL A 36 24.69 5.60 2.62
N GLU A 37 25.08 4.90 1.57
CA GLU A 37 24.22 3.95 0.89
C GLU A 37 23.96 2.80 1.88
N PHE A 38 22.82 2.85 2.56
CA PHE A 38 22.36 1.73 3.35
C PHE A 38 22.08 0.61 2.36
N LYS A 39 23.00 -0.34 2.24
CA LYS A 39 22.70 -1.63 1.64
C LYS A 39 21.65 -2.28 2.53
N GLU A 40 20.39 -2.26 2.06
CA GLU A 40 19.38 -3.13 2.65
C GLU A 40 19.91 -4.56 2.53
N GLU A 41 20.15 -5.19 3.68
CA GLU A 41 20.46 -6.61 3.71
C GLU A 41 19.31 -7.36 3.02
N PRO A 42 19.62 -8.36 2.17
CA PRO A 42 18.56 -9.09 1.48
C PRO A 42 17.64 -9.72 2.52
N LYS A 43 16.40 -9.23 2.59
CA LYS A 43 15.38 -9.82 3.46
C LYS A 43 15.25 -11.28 3.11
N THR A 44 15.52 -12.17 4.07
CA THR A 44 15.27 -13.60 3.89
C THR A 44 13.81 -13.79 3.52
N SER A 45 13.56 -14.18 2.28
CA SER A 45 12.20 -14.42 1.78
C SER A 45 11.89 -15.91 1.90
N TRP A 46 10.93 -16.22 2.75
CA TRP A 46 10.43 -17.59 2.90
C TRP A 46 9.56 -17.97 1.70
N LYS A 47 9.73 -19.22 1.23
CA LYS A 47 8.95 -19.81 0.15
C LYS A 47 8.17 -21.00 0.66
N CYS A 48 7.03 -21.26 0.04
CA CYS A 48 6.18 -22.41 0.31
C CYS A 48 5.86 -23.12 -1.01
N PRO A 49 6.74 -24.01 -1.52
CA PRO A 49 6.56 -24.64 -2.82
C PRO A 49 5.27 -25.43 -2.96
N ASP A 50 4.83 -26.06 -1.87
CA ASP A 50 3.63 -26.90 -1.83
C ASP A 50 2.34 -26.12 -1.50
N CYS A 51 2.45 -24.81 -1.32
CA CYS A 51 1.29 -23.95 -1.06
C CYS A 51 0.49 -23.71 -2.35
N SER A 52 -0.83 -23.58 -2.19
CA SER A 52 -1.70 -23.12 -3.26
C SER A 52 -1.34 -21.70 -3.73
N PRO A 53 -1.78 -21.27 -4.92
CA PRO A 53 -1.54 -19.90 -5.38
C PRO A 53 -2.01 -18.82 -4.42
N ASN A 54 -3.15 -19.03 -3.75
CA ASN A 54 -3.67 -18.07 -2.78
C ASN A 54 -2.80 -18.00 -1.52
N GLU A 55 -2.33 -19.15 -1.03
CA GLU A 55 -1.39 -19.20 0.10
C GLU A 55 -0.07 -18.49 -0.24
N GLN A 56 0.49 -18.78 -1.43
CA GLN A 56 1.72 -18.11 -1.88
C GLN A 56 1.55 -16.59 -1.97
N TYR A 57 0.44 -16.13 -2.54
CA TYR A 57 0.14 -14.71 -2.63
C TYR A 57 0.10 -14.04 -1.24
N VAL A 58 -0.64 -14.60 -0.29
CA VAL A 58 -0.73 -14.03 1.06
C VAL A 58 0.62 -14.03 1.77
N LEU A 59 1.40 -15.11 1.65
CA LEU A 59 2.75 -15.20 2.22
C LEU A 59 3.68 -14.11 1.65
N GLU A 60 3.64 -13.91 0.34
CA GLU A 60 4.42 -12.86 -0.32
C GLU A 60 4.01 -11.46 0.16
N GLN A 61 2.72 -11.18 0.23
CA GLN A 61 2.22 -9.89 0.69
C GLN A 61 2.58 -9.60 2.15
N LEU A 62 2.50 -10.57 3.04
CA LEU A 62 2.95 -10.43 4.43
C LEU A 62 4.43 -10.03 4.49
N GLN A 63 5.30 -10.70 3.71
CA GLN A 63 6.73 -10.42 3.69
C GLN A 63 7.07 -9.08 3.03
N GLN A 64 6.30 -8.66 2.02
CA GLN A 64 6.54 -7.41 1.30
C GLN A 64 6.03 -6.18 2.08
N GLN A 65 4.89 -6.30 2.75
CA GLN A 65 4.19 -5.19 3.38
C GLN A 65 4.47 -5.06 4.88
N THR A 66 5.18 -6.01 5.47
CA THR A 66 5.59 -5.99 6.88
C THR A 66 7.08 -6.25 7.03
N LYS A 67 7.60 -6.13 8.24
CA LYS A 67 8.97 -6.50 8.59
C LYS A 67 9.07 -7.88 9.23
N ILE A 68 8.06 -8.72 9.08
CA ILE A 68 8.06 -10.08 9.61
C ILE A 68 9.07 -10.92 8.83
N THR A 69 10.13 -11.35 9.48
CA THR A 69 11.17 -12.23 8.92
C THR A 69 11.21 -13.60 9.61
N ASP A 70 10.57 -13.73 10.77
CA ASP A 70 10.48 -14.98 11.51
C ASP A 70 9.56 -15.97 10.80
N ARG A 71 10.09 -17.16 10.51
CA ARG A 71 9.36 -18.22 9.81
C ARG A 71 8.14 -18.70 10.61
N ASN A 72 8.29 -18.83 11.93
CA ASN A 72 7.23 -19.34 12.77
C ASN A 72 6.11 -18.32 12.93
N ALA A 73 6.45 -17.02 12.97
CA ALA A 73 5.46 -15.94 12.95
C ALA A 73 4.62 -15.98 11.67
N LEU A 74 5.27 -16.10 10.51
CA LEU A 74 4.58 -16.25 9.23
C LEU A 74 3.72 -17.53 9.22
N ALA A 75 4.26 -18.67 9.66
CA ALA A 75 3.54 -19.93 9.71
C ALA A 75 2.30 -19.84 10.63
N THR A 76 2.40 -19.12 11.73
CA THR A 76 1.29 -18.89 12.67
C THR A 76 0.16 -18.11 11.99
N ILE A 77 0.48 -16.99 11.31
CA ILE A 77 -0.51 -16.19 10.59
C ILE A 77 -1.16 -17.03 9.49
N MET A 78 -0.33 -17.68 8.66
CA MET A 78 -0.80 -18.52 7.56
C MET A 78 -1.68 -19.68 8.02
N GLY A 79 -1.30 -20.32 9.15
CA GLY A 79 -2.06 -21.42 9.75
C GLY A 79 -3.44 -20.99 10.23
N ASN A 80 -3.54 -19.81 10.84
CA ASN A 80 -4.84 -19.25 11.24
C ASN A 80 -5.73 -18.97 10.03
N ILE A 81 -5.21 -18.32 8.99
CA ILE A 81 -5.97 -18.06 7.76
C ILE A 81 -6.44 -19.39 7.13
N LYS A 82 -5.59 -20.41 7.12
CA LYS A 82 -5.94 -21.72 6.58
C LYS A 82 -7.09 -22.36 7.35
N GLN A 83 -7.06 -22.25 8.67
CA GLN A 83 -8.12 -22.78 9.54
C GLN A 83 -9.46 -22.04 9.34
N GLU A 84 -9.41 -20.73 9.13
CA GLU A 84 -10.62 -19.89 9.00
C GLU A 84 -11.30 -20.03 7.63
N SER A 85 -10.54 -20.12 6.55
CA SER A 85 -11.10 -19.98 5.20
C SER A 85 -10.47 -20.85 4.13
N LEU A 86 -9.43 -21.62 4.44
CA LEU A 86 -8.59 -22.27 3.42
C LEU A 86 -8.08 -21.30 2.34
N PHE A 87 -7.87 -20.05 2.70
CA PHE A 87 -7.48 -18.95 1.80
C PHE A 87 -8.50 -18.64 0.71
N ILE A 88 -9.79 -18.92 0.95
CA ILE A 88 -10.86 -18.62 0.02
C ILE A 88 -11.46 -17.24 0.38
N PRO A 89 -11.24 -16.20 -0.44
CA PRO A 89 -11.62 -14.84 -0.06
C PRO A 89 -13.14 -14.58 -0.10
N ASN A 90 -13.88 -15.29 -0.90
CA ASN A 90 -15.32 -15.09 -1.04
C ASN A 90 -16.15 -16.13 -0.29
N ILE A 91 -15.59 -16.75 0.75
CA ILE A 91 -16.31 -17.70 1.57
C ILE A 91 -17.12 -17.00 2.66
N CYS A 92 -18.41 -17.26 2.71
CA CYS A 92 -19.30 -16.88 3.79
C CYS A 92 -19.40 -18.02 4.80
N GLU A 93 -19.73 -17.73 6.05
CA GLU A 93 -19.98 -18.75 7.07
C GLU A 93 -21.00 -19.77 6.56
N GLY A 94 -20.73 -21.06 6.78
CA GLY A 94 -21.51 -22.15 6.19
C GLY A 94 -20.93 -22.70 4.89
N GLY A 95 -19.93 -22.04 4.29
CA GLY A 95 -19.16 -22.56 3.15
C GLY A 95 -19.59 -22.04 1.78
N ASP A 96 -20.60 -21.19 1.70
CA ASP A 96 -21.04 -20.60 0.44
C ASP A 96 -19.98 -19.61 -0.11
N ARG A 97 -19.72 -19.72 -1.41
CA ARG A 97 -18.83 -18.81 -2.13
C ARG A 97 -19.63 -17.73 -2.83
N ILE A 98 -19.73 -16.58 -2.18
CA ILE A 98 -20.60 -15.48 -2.63
C ILE A 98 -19.85 -14.14 -2.55
N PRO A 99 -20.29 -13.11 -3.31
CA PRO A 99 -19.75 -11.76 -3.19
C PRO A 99 -19.91 -11.19 -1.77
N TYR A 100 -19.03 -10.26 -1.41
CA TYR A 100 -19.05 -9.59 -0.11
C TYR A 100 -20.44 -9.06 0.27
N GLY A 101 -21.14 -8.39 -0.65
CA GLY A 101 -22.47 -7.80 -0.38
C GLY A 101 -23.58 -8.80 -0.12
N ASP A 102 -23.38 -10.07 -0.44
CA ASP A 102 -24.41 -11.11 -0.35
C ASP A 102 -24.25 -11.98 0.92
N CYS A 103 -23.14 -11.82 1.66
CA CYS A 103 -22.95 -12.51 2.93
C CYS A 103 -23.58 -11.70 4.06
N HIS A 104 -24.77 -12.11 4.50
CA HIS A 104 -25.59 -11.37 5.46
C HIS A 104 -25.47 -11.85 6.91
N SER A 105 -24.77 -12.94 7.16
CA SER A 105 -24.61 -13.53 8.50
C SER A 105 -23.28 -14.26 8.63
N GLY A 106 -22.74 -14.23 9.84
CA GLY A 106 -21.52 -14.97 10.17
C GLY A 106 -20.24 -14.32 9.68
N GLY A 107 -19.19 -15.12 9.59
CA GLY A 107 -17.89 -14.70 9.14
C GLY A 107 -17.76 -14.64 7.61
N TYR A 108 -16.90 -13.76 7.12
CA TYR A 108 -16.63 -13.63 5.69
C TYR A 108 -15.13 -13.58 5.40
N GLY A 109 -14.71 -14.31 4.39
CA GLY A 109 -13.40 -14.21 3.77
C GLY A 109 -12.25 -14.76 4.58
N LEU A 110 -11.05 -14.32 4.28
CA LEU A 110 -9.76 -14.90 4.70
C LEU A 110 -9.64 -15.19 6.18
N ILE A 111 -10.06 -14.26 7.03
CA ILE A 111 -9.97 -14.41 8.50
C ILE A 111 -11.34 -14.40 9.16
N GLN A 112 -12.37 -14.72 8.42
CA GLN A 112 -13.76 -14.81 8.88
C GLN A 112 -14.15 -13.57 9.71
N TRP A 113 -14.20 -12.39 9.05
CA TRP A 113 -14.65 -11.15 9.70
C TRP A 113 -16.11 -11.29 10.16
N THR A 114 -16.29 -11.66 11.42
CA THR A 114 -17.62 -12.02 11.97
C THR A 114 -18.35 -10.82 12.55
N SER A 115 -17.63 -9.89 13.23
CA SER A 115 -18.30 -8.73 13.79
C SER A 115 -18.72 -7.76 12.70
N ILE A 116 -19.93 -7.21 12.81
CA ILE A 116 -20.49 -6.28 11.83
C ILE A 116 -19.58 -5.07 11.58
N ASN A 117 -18.86 -4.61 12.61
CA ASN A 117 -17.93 -3.49 12.48
C ASN A 117 -16.71 -3.88 11.62
N ARG A 118 -16.13 -5.04 11.85
CA ARG A 118 -14.97 -5.51 11.08
C ARG A 118 -15.36 -5.80 9.63
N TYR A 119 -16.49 -6.46 9.41
CA TYR A 119 -17.05 -6.70 8.09
C TYR A 119 -17.29 -5.38 7.33
N ASN A 120 -17.99 -4.44 7.94
CA ASN A 120 -18.25 -3.14 7.31
C ASN A 120 -16.96 -2.34 7.07
N ASN A 121 -15.95 -2.50 7.92
CA ASN A 121 -14.65 -1.85 7.74
C ASN A 121 -13.91 -2.40 6.52
N LEU A 122 -14.00 -3.70 6.23
CA LEU A 122 -13.47 -4.28 4.98
C LEU A 122 -14.07 -3.58 3.76
N GLY A 123 -15.40 -3.45 3.70
CA GLY A 123 -16.07 -2.77 2.59
C GLY A 123 -15.69 -1.30 2.47
N ARG A 124 -15.62 -0.58 3.61
CA ARG A 124 -15.19 0.83 3.63
C ARG A 124 -13.73 0.99 3.19
N PHE A 125 -12.85 0.12 3.65
CA PHE A 125 -11.45 0.12 3.24
C PHE A 125 -11.33 -0.04 1.72
N CYS A 126 -11.97 -1.05 1.15
CA CYS A 126 -11.89 -1.28 -0.29
C CYS A 126 -12.53 -0.14 -1.10
N LYS A 127 -13.62 0.45 -0.62
CA LYS A 127 -14.19 1.67 -1.23
C LYS A 127 -13.20 2.83 -1.25
N ASN A 128 -12.47 3.05 -0.15
CA ASN A 128 -11.54 4.17 -0.01
C ASN A 128 -10.23 3.97 -0.78
N TYR A 129 -9.78 2.72 -0.91
CA TYR A 129 -8.48 2.38 -1.49
C TYR A 129 -8.57 1.67 -2.84
N GLY A 130 -9.73 1.63 -3.45
CA GLY A 130 -9.93 1.12 -4.80
C GLY A 130 -9.68 -0.38 -4.94
N CYS A 131 -10.20 -1.20 -4.02
CA CYS A 131 -10.16 -2.66 -4.10
C CYS A 131 -11.57 -3.29 -4.06
N ASP A 132 -11.65 -4.57 -4.35
CA ASP A 132 -12.87 -5.36 -4.20
C ASP A 132 -12.77 -6.21 -2.92
N PRO A 133 -13.72 -6.04 -1.98
CA PRO A 133 -13.74 -6.79 -0.71
C PRO A 133 -14.00 -8.30 -0.88
N SER A 134 -14.38 -8.76 -2.05
CA SER A 134 -14.57 -10.19 -2.36
C SER A 134 -13.29 -10.87 -2.85
N THR A 135 -12.21 -10.11 -3.08
CA THR A 135 -10.98 -10.63 -3.67
C THR A 135 -9.89 -10.91 -2.64
N LEU A 136 -8.99 -11.81 -3.02
CA LEU A 136 -7.81 -12.13 -2.22
C LEU A 136 -6.95 -10.88 -1.98
N GLU A 137 -6.75 -10.05 -3.01
CA GLU A 137 -5.98 -8.81 -2.91
C GLU A 137 -6.61 -7.84 -1.91
N GLY A 138 -7.89 -7.52 -2.08
CA GLY A 138 -8.58 -6.56 -1.23
C GLY A 138 -8.55 -6.97 0.24
N GLN A 139 -8.79 -8.25 0.50
CA GLN A 139 -8.82 -8.79 1.85
C GLN A 139 -7.43 -8.89 2.49
N THR A 140 -6.42 -9.29 1.74
CA THR A 140 -5.04 -9.32 2.24
C THR A 140 -4.56 -7.92 2.60
N ARG A 141 -4.83 -6.93 1.74
CA ARG A 141 -4.53 -5.52 2.02
C ARG A 141 -5.25 -5.01 3.26
N TYR A 142 -6.55 -5.31 3.40
CA TYR A 142 -7.31 -4.91 4.58
C TYR A 142 -6.79 -5.59 5.84
N MET A 143 -6.57 -6.91 5.83
CA MET A 143 -6.06 -7.67 6.96
C MET A 143 -4.77 -7.07 7.52
N ILE A 144 -3.80 -6.79 6.65
CA ILE A 144 -2.51 -6.21 7.05
C ILE A 144 -2.69 -4.81 7.65
N ASN A 145 -3.65 -4.02 7.16
CA ASN A 145 -3.91 -2.66 7.60
C ASN A 145 -4.98 -2.53 8.69
N GLU A 146 -5.62 -3.64 9.07
CA GLU A 146 -6.63 -3.63 10.12
C GLU A 146 -6.01 -3.29 11.48
N ASN A 147 -6.67 -2.45 12.27
CA ASN A 147 -6.17 -2.01 13.58
C ASN A 147 -5.81 -3.16 14.52
N ILE A 148 -6.53 -4.28 14.44
CA ILE A 148 -6.26 -5.46 15.28
C ILE A 148 -4.92 -6.07 14.89
N PHE A 149 -4.66 -6.26 13.60
CA PHE A 149 -3.39 -6.78 13.11
C PHE A 149 -2.23 -5.82 13.42
N GLN A 150 -2.42 -4.52 13.18
CA GLN A 150 -1.39 -3.50 13.44
C GLN A 150 -0.98 -3.41 14.91
N ARG A 151 -1.91 -3.66 15.85
CA ARG A 151 -1.59 -3.68 17.29
C ARG A 151 -0.67 -4.82 17.70
N VAL A 152 -0.75 -5.96 17.03
CA VAL A 152 0.06 -7.14 17.33
C VAL A 152 1.25 -7.32 16.37
N LEU A 153 1.32 -6.50 15.34
CA LEU A 153 2.35 -6.61 14.30
C LEU A 153 3.77 -6.55 14.87
N HIS A 154 4.01 -5.68 15.85
CA HIS A 154 5.34 -5.54 16.47
C HIS A 154 5.81 -6.84 17.15
N GLU A 155 4.89 -7.66 17.67
CA GLU A 155 5.23 -8.95 18.26
C GLU A 155 5.72 -9.91 17.17
N PHE A 156 5.02 -9.97 16.04
CA PHE A 156 5.43 -10.79 14.89
C PHE A 156 6.75 -10.31 14.26
N GLU A 157 6.98 -9.01 14.23
CA GLU A 157 8.22 -8.42 13.70
C GLU A 157 9.41 -8.58 14.63
N GLY A 158 9.18 -8.76 15.94
CA GLY A 158 10.22 -8.98 16.93
C GLY A 158 10.91 -10.33 16.83
N GLY A 159 10.29 -11.31 16.17
CA GLY A 159 10.82 -12.66 16.03
C GLY A 159 10.78 -13.49 17.33
N GLY A 160 11.39 -14.68 17.25
CA GLY A 160 11.47 -15.57 18.43
C GLY A 160 10.21 -16.40 18.67
N TYR A 161 9.34 -16.52 17.69
CA TYR A 161 8.17 -17.39 17.77
C TYR A 161 8.58 -18.86 17.84
N THR A 162 8.07 -19.57 18.84
CA THR A 162 8.13 -21.03 18.95
C THR A 162 6.75 -21.62 18.63
N ILE A 163 6.72 -22.64 17.79
CA ILE A 163 5.51 -23.43 17.50
C ILE A 163 5.52 -24.67 18.37
#